data_6b09181299955c1565e9dfe8bed4bdd6
#
_entry.id   6b09181299955c1565e9dfe8bed4bdd6
#
_cell.length_a   1.000
_cell.length_b   1.000
_cell.length_c   1.000
_cell.angle_alpha   90.00
_cell.angle_beta   90.00
_cell.angle_gamma   90.00
#
_symmetry.space_group_name_H-M   'P 1'
#
loop_
_entity.id
_entity.type
_entity.pdbx_description
1 polymer ?
#
loop_
_entity_poly.entity_id
_entity_poly.type
_entity_poly.pdbx_seq_one_letter_code
_entity_poly.pdbx_strand_id
1 'polypeptide(L)'
;MTEPSAARDAYTHEERAQAGRADGHAHDQPARREPAPRGPWGALVEAVRCPVCGDSLAVAERSLRCPNRHTFDIARQGYVSLLSGAKRTANADSAAMVLARTAFLEAGHYAPLTGALARTTAALGLPAEGAGGTVLDAGAGTGHYLAAVLEALPGAVGLALDASPHALRRAARAHPRAGAASWDVWRPFPVRDGCADIVLNVFAPRNGAEFRRVLGPRGALLVVTPTGRHLRELRGALGLLEVDPDKAERLERTLSGHFAPERTEDLEYPLELSAADVANLAAMGPAARHVEPEELRERAAALGERVQATASFGISVYRPLPPAG
;
A
#
# COMPACT_ATOMS: atom_id res chain seq x y z
N MET A 1 57.37 2.59 -64.05
CA MET A 1 58.69 3.13 -63.63
C MET A 1 58.61 3.04 -62.11
N THR A 2 59.18 2.27 -61.48
CA THR A 2 60.34 1.47 -61.21
C THR A 2 60.29 1.05 -59.77
N GLU A 3 60.12 -0.24 -59.55
CA GLU A 3 60.73 -0.91 -58.36
C GLU A 3 62.26 -0.74 -58.44
N PRO A 4 63.13 -1.15 -57.49
CA PRO A 4 63.04 -2.33 -56.60
C PRO A 4 63.71 -2.14 -55.22
N SER A 5 63.65 -3.14 -54.36
CA SER A 5 64.54 -4.26 -54.00
C SER A 5 64.91 -4.26 -52.54
N ALA A 6 64.56 -5.24 -51.81
CA ALA A 6 65.18 -6.52 -51.43
C ALA A 6 66.43 -6.44 -50.48
N ALA A 7 66.37 -7.17 -49.37
CA ALA A 7 67.27 -8.26 -48.94
C ALA A 7 67.20 -8.37 -47.40
N ARG A 8 66.76 -9.48 -46.81
CA ARG A 8 67.52 -10.74 -46.41
C ARG A 8 68.64 -10.49 -45.39
N ASP A 9 68.52 -11.06 -44.23
CA ASP A 9 69.20 -12.29 -43.74
C ASP A 9 68.91 -12.49 -42.28
N ALA A 10 68.43 -13.52 -41.86
CA ALA A 10 68.66 -14.81 -41.22
C ALA A 10 69.90 -14.89 -40.30
N TYR A 11 69.68 -15.42 -39.05
CA TYR A 11 70.57 -16.41 -38.39
C TYR A 11 69.90 -16.69 -36.98
N THR A 12 69.40 -17.86 -36.74
CA THR A 12 69.66 -19.13 -36.07
C THR A 12 69.94 -19.12 -34.59
N HIS A 13 69.16 -20.00 -33.99
CA HIS A 13 69.37 -20.97 -32.88
C HIS A 13 70.15 -20.58 -31.58
N GLU A 14 69.55 -20.80 -30.42
CA GLU A 14 69.85 -21.93 -29.54
C GLU A 14 68.93 -21.98 -28.32
N GLU A 15 68.58 -23.22 -27.96
CA GLU A 15 67.82 -23.69 -26.81
C GLU A 15 68.38 -23.27 -25.47
N ARG A 16 67.52 -23.02 -24.49
CA ARG A 16 67.63 -23.62 -23.14
C ARG A 16 66.30 -23.60 -22.41
N ALA A 17 65.89 -24.82 -22.09
CA ALA A 17 64.81 -25.12 -21.14
C ALA A 17 65.20 -24.68 -19.74
N GLN A 18 64.26 -24.03 -19.03
CA GLN A 18 64.19 -24.17 -17.56
C GLN A 18 62.74 -24.03 -17.10
N ALA A 19 62.30 -25.05 -16.40
CA ALA A 19 61.01 -25.16 -15.70
C ALA A 19 60.87 -24.11 -14.59
N GLY A 20 59.74 -23.45 -14.51
CA GLY A 20 59.37 -22.54 -13.42
C GLY A 20 57.87 -22.54 -13.23
N ARG A 21 57.48 -23.18 -12.20
CA ARG A 21 56.18 -23.34 -11.51
C ARG A 21 55.08 -22.36 -11.83
N ALA A 22 53.96 -22.91 -12.23
CA ALA A 22 52.66 -22.23 -12.30
C ALA A 22 52.14 -22.02 -10.85
N ASP A 23 52.19 -20.79 -10.36
CA ASP A 23 51.36 -20.34 -9.25
C ASP A 23 50.09 -19.77 -9.84
N GLY A 24 49.05 -20.61 -9.80
CA GLY A 24 47.68 -20.21 -10.12
C GLY A 24 47.11 -19.35 -8.99
N HIS A 25 47.23 -18.04 -9.09
CA HIS A 25 46.38 -17.11 -8.36
C HIS A 25 45.04 -17.08 -9.02
N ALA A 26 44.10 -17.90 -8.54
CA ALA A 26 42.68 -17.69 -8.75
C ALA A 26 42.34 -16.32 -8.16
N HIS A 27 42.18 -15.31 -8.99
CA HIS A 27 41.53 -14.07 -8.60
C HIS A 27 40.07 -14.40 -8.28
N ASP A 28 39.82 -14.58 -6.99
CA ASP A 28 38.48 -14.54 -6.40
C ASP A 28 37.92 -13.11 -6.66
N GLN A 29 37.24 -12.94 -7.76
CA GLN A 29 36.51 -11.71 -8.01
C GLN A 29 35.32 -11.73 -7.04
N PRO A 30 35.22 -10.76 -6.10
CA PRO A 30 34.05 -10.68 -5.25
C PRO A 30 32.82 -10.58 -6.15
N ALA A 31 31.87 -11.48 -5.94
CA ALA A 31 30.59 -11.49 -6.64
C ALA A 31 30.07 -10.06 -6.66
N ARG A 32 29.87 -9.51 -7.85
CA ARG A 32 29.28 -8.17 -8.01
C ARG A 32 27.93 -8.22 -7.32
N ARG A 33 27.83 -7.57 -6.16
CA ARG A 33 26.54 -7.30 -5.52
C ARG A 33 25.70 -6.55 -6.56
N GLU A 34 24.65 -7.21 -7.04
CA GLU A 34 23.66 -6.53 -7.86
C GLU A 34 23.19 -5.28 -7.11
N PRO A 35 23.10 -4.12 -7.77
CA PRO A 35 22.64 -2.91 -7.14
C PRO A 35 21.24 -3.19 -6.57
N ALA A 36 21.05 -2.88 -5.29
CA ALA A 36 19.78 -3.05 -4.61
C ALA A 36 18.65 -2.46 -5.47
N PRO A 37 17.54 -3.18 -5.68
CA PRO A 37 16.46 -2.73 -6.54
C PRO A 37 15.99 -1.35 -6.06
N ARG A 38 16.01 -0.39 -6.97
CA ARG A 38 15.59 0.99 -6.68
C ARG A 38 14.08 1.01 -6.49
N GLY A 39 13.62 1.48 -5.33
CA GLY A 39 12.20 1.64 -5.00
C GLY A 39 11.73 0.82 -3.78
N PRO A 40 10.46 0.98 -3.37
CA PRO A 40 9.95 0.37 -2.13
C PRO A 40 9.94 -1.16 -2.14
N TRP A 41 9.89 -1.78 -3.32
CA TRP A 41 9.84 -3.25 -3.46
C TRP A 41 11.12 -3.94 -2.98
N GLY A 42 12.26 -3.25 -2.97
CA GLY A 42 13.50 -3.81 -2.43
C GLY A 42 13.40 -4.18 -0.94
N ALA A 43 12.68 -3.37 -0.17
CA ALA A 43 12.43 -3.63 1.25
C ALA A 43 11.16 -4.46 1.48
N LEU A 44 10.11 -4.24 0.69
CA LEU A 44 8.81 -4.89 0.87
C LEU A 44 8.77 -6.35 0.40
N VAL A 45 9.66 -6.74 -0.49
CA VAL A 45 9.65 -8.11 -1.07
C VAL A 45 9.81 -9.20 0.00
N GLU A 46 10.48 -8.89 1.10
CA GLU A 46 10.63 -9.82 2.20
C GLU A 46 9.36 -9.99 3.04
N ALA A 47 8.47 -9.01 3.05
CA ALA A 47 7.18 -9.09 3.71
C ALA A 47 6.12 -9.79 2.84
N VAL A 48 6.34 -9.88 1.53
CA VAL A 48 5.37 -10.42 0.57
C VAL A 48 5.71 -11.87 0.23
N ARG A 49 4.69 -12.68 -0.03
CA ARG A 49 4.81 -14.05 -0.51
C ARG A 49 4.06 -14.25 -1.82
N CYS A 50 4.47 -15.26 -2.58
CA CYS A 50 3.82 -15.63 -3.82
C CYS A 50 2.35 -16.02 -3.57
N PRO A 51 1.37 -15.35 -4.20
CA PRO A 51 -0.04 -15.66 -3.97
C PRO A 51 -0.48 -17.01 -4.56
N VAL A 52 0.38 -17.65 -5.35
CA VAL A 52 0.09 -18.95 -5.99
C VAL A 52 0.60 -20.12 -5.17
N CYS A 53 1.85 -20.06 -4.68
CA CYS A 53 2.49 -21.16 -3.97
C CYS A 53 2.96 -20.85 -2.56
N GLY A 54 2.83 -19.60 -2.10
CA GLY A 54 3.26 -19.19 -0.74
C GLY A 54 4.75 -18.92 -0.58
N ASP A 55 5.59 -19.24 -1.57
CA ASP A 55 7.04 -19.05 -1.50
C ASP A 55 7.46 -17.58 -1.50
N SER A 56 8.73 -17.36 -1.18
CA SER A 56 9.34 -16.03 -1.22
C SER A 56 9.31 -15.44 -2.64
N LEU A 57 9.32 -14.12 -2.69
CA LEU A 57 9.47 -13.36 -3.92
C LEU A 57 10.82 -12.66 -3.93
N ALA A 58 11.37 -12.46 -5.12
CA ALA A 58 12.54 -11.63 -5.36
C ALA A 58 12.22 -10.58 -6.42
N VAL A 59 12.81 -9.40 -6.30
CA VAL A 59 12.71 -8.37 -7.35
C VAL A 59 13.66 -8.75 -8.48
N ALA A 60 13.12 -8.87 -9.69
CA ALA A 60 13.88 -9.15 -10.89
C ALA A 60 13.46 -8.16 -11.99
N GLU A 61 14.33 -7.21 -12.29
CA GLU A 61 14.06 -6.11 -13.24
C GLU A 61 12.78 -5.35 -12.88
N ARG A 62 11.71 -5.57 -13.63
CA ARG A 62 10.40 -4.97 -13.44
C ARG A 62 9.32 -5.98 -13.06
N SER A 63 9.70 -7.00 -12.32
CA SER A 63 8.78 -8.03 -11.85
C SER A 63 9.16 -8.55 -10.47
N LEU A 64 8.19 -9.13 -9.77
CA LEU A 64 8.45 -9.99 -8.63
C LEU A 64 8.39 -11.45 -9.12
N ARG A 65 9.38 -12.26 -8.77
CA ARG A 65 9.49 -13.67 -9.19
C ARG A 65 9.66 -14.58 -7.99
N CYS A 66 9.04 -15.74 -8.03
CA CYS A 66 9.27 -16.79 -7.05
C CYS A 66 10.12 -17.93 -7.65
N PRO A 67 10.73 -18.79 -6.80
CA PRO A 67 11.53 -19.95 -7.26
C PRO A 67 10.75 -20.89 -8.16
N ASN A 68 9.44 -21.01 -7.96
CA ASN A 68 8.54 -21.85 -8.78
C ASN A 68 8.08 -21.19 -10.09
N ARG A 69 8.82 -20.18 -10.58
CA ARG A 69 8.61 -19.49 -11.87
C ARG A 69 7.33 -18.65 -11.97
N HIS A 70 6.60 -18.41 -10.87
CA HIS A 70 5.50 -17.46 -10.90
C HIS A 70 6.09 -16.03 -10.98
N THR A 71 5.55 -15.23 -11.89
CA THR A 71 6.06 -13.87 -12.17
C THR A 71 4.90 -12.88 -12.12
N PHE A 72 5.14 -11.74 -11.48
CA PHE A 72 4.17 -10.66 -11.29
C PHE A 72 4.80 -9.35 -11.74
N ASP A 73 4.29 -8.76 -12.81
CA ASP A 73 4.86 -7.55 -13.39
C ASP A 73 4.61 -6.33 -12.50
N ILE A 74 5.63 -5.50 -12.37
CA ILE A 74 5.51 -4.16 -11.83
C ILE A 74 5.04 -3.25 -12.95
N ALA A 75 3.81 -2.77 -12.86
CA ALA A 75 3.22 -1.86 -13.83
C ALA A 75 4.07 -0.60 -13.99
N ARG A 76 3.96 0.10 -15.13
CA ARG A 76 4.69 1.36 -15.37
C ARG A 76 4.41 2.40 -14.27
N GLN A 77 3.27 2.33 -13.60
CA GLN A 77 2.87 3.20 -12.52
C GLN A 77 3.46 2.81 -11.15
N GLY A 78 4.13 1.65 -11.05
CA GLY A 78 4.81 1.19 -9.83
C GLY A 78 4.07 0.14 -9.00
N TYR A 79 2.79 -0.12 -9.26
CA TYR A 79 2.06 -1.17 -8.53
C TYR A 79 2.28 -2.56 -9.14
N VAL A 80 2.11 -3.61 -8.33
CA VAL A 80 2.18 -5.02 -8.75
C VAL A 80 0.79 -5.63 -8.82
N SER A 81 0.49 -6.37 -9.90
CA SER A 81 -0.76 -7.13 -9.99
C SER A 81 -0.56 -8.53 -9.40
N LEU A 82 -0.93 -8.71 -8.13
CA LEU A 82 -0.88 -10.01 -7.45
C LEU A 82 -2.18 -10.82 -7.58
N LEU A 83 -3.30 -10.16 -7.94
CA LEU A 83 -4.54 -10.84 -8.30
C LEU A 83 -4.43 -11.41 -9.72
N SER A 84 -3.95 -12.64 -9.84
CA SER A 84 -3.92 -13.37 -11.11
C SER A 84 -5.26 -14.10 -11.35
N GLY A 85 -5.76 -14.05 -12.59
CA GLY A 85 -6.92 -14.82 -13.04
C GLY A 85 -8.26 -14.48 -12.38
N ALA A 86 -8.34 -13.51 -11.51
CA ALA A 86 -9.59 -13.13 -10.86
C ALA A 86 -10.42 -12.22 -11.76
N LYS A 87 -11.71 -12.54 -11.91
CA LYS A 87 -12.71 -11.55 -12.31
C LYS A 87 -12.52 -10.32 -11.43
N ARG A 88 -12.51 -9.12 -12.05
CA ARG A 88 -12.49 -7.83 -11.31
C ARG A 88 -13.45 -7.97 -10.15
N THR A 89 -12.99 -7.68 -8.93
CA THR A 89 -13.89 -7.65 -7.77
C THR A 89 -15.01 -6.68 -8.07
N ALA A 90 -16.24 -7.15 -8.03
CA ALA A 90 -17.43 -6.36 -8.39
C ALA A 90 -17.52 -5.04 -7.60
N ASN A 91 -16.83 -4.99 -6.46
CA ASN A 91 -16.85 -3.87 -5.53
C ASN A 91 -15.60 -2.96 -5.60
N ALA A 92 -14.71 -3.12 -6.57
CA ALA A 92 -13.56 -2.23 -6.74
C ALA A 92 -14.01 -0.83 -7.20
N ASP A 93 -13.36 0.21 -6.70
CA ASP A 93 -13.65 1.58 -7.10
C ASP A 93 -13.37 1.82 -8.58
N SER A 94 -14.28 2.50 -9.25
CA SER A 94 -14.14 2.94 -10.63
C SER A 94 -13.13 4.08 -10.78
N ALA A 95 -12.73 4.38 -12.01
CA ALA A 95 -11.85 5.52 -12.28
C ALA A 95 -12.47 6.85 -11.82
N ALA A 96 -13.78 7.03 -12.00
CA ALA A 96 -14.50 8.22 -11.58
C ALA A 96 -14.53 8.36 -10.04
N MET A 97 -14.82 7.27 -9.32
CA MET A 97 -14.77 7.25 -7.85
C MET A 97 -13.38 7.61 -7.31
N VAL A 98 -12.31 7.05 -7.90
CA VAL A 98 -10.94 7.34 -7.52
C VAL A 98 -10.56 8.80 -7.81
N LEU A 99 -11.03 9.35 -8.93
CA LEU A 99 -10.78 10.76 -9.27
C LEU A 99 -11.46 11.69 -8.25
N ALA A 100 -12.73 11.45 -7.95
CA ALA A 100 -13.50 12.22 -6.97
C ALA A 100 -12.87 12.14 -5.57
N ARG A 101 -12.46 10.95 -5.14
CA ARG A 101 -11.74 10.75 -3.86
C ARG A 101 -10.44 11.53 -3.82
N THR A 102 -9.69 11.50 -4.90
CA THR A 102 -8.43 12.25 -4.97
C THR A 102 -8.68 13.74 -4.83
N ALA A 103 -9.61 14.29 -5.60
CA ALA A 103 -9.94 15.70 -5.55
C ALA A 103 -10.40 16.14 -4.14
N PHE A 104 -11.27 15.34 -3.51
CA PHE A 104 -11.77 15.63 -2.16
C PHE A 104 -10.67 15.60 -1.10
N LEU A 105 -9.78 14.59 -1.14
CA LEU A 105 -8.69 14.46 -0.17
C LEU A 105 -7.60 15.52 -0.39
N GLU A 106 -7.28 15.86 -1.65
CA GLU A 106 -6.32 16.91 -2.00
C GLU A 106 -6.83 18.31 -1.60
N ALA A 107 -8.15 18.53 -1.58
CA ALA A 107 -8.76 19.75 -1.05
C ALA A 107 -8.58 19.91 0.47
N GLY A 108 -8.07 18.88 1.17
CA GLY A 108 -7.72 18.95 2.58
C GLY A 108 -8.87 18.76 3.57
N HIS A 109 -10.08 18.45 3.12
CA HIS A 109 -11.24 18.31 4.00
C HIS A 109 -11.05 17.24 5.09
N TYR A 110 -10.21 16.22 4.86
CA TYR A 110 -9.87 15.20 5.86
C TYR A 110 -8.44 15.35 6.42
N ALA A 111 -7.82 16.52 6.28
CA ALA A 111 -6.50 16.79 6.88
C ALA A 111 -6.46 16.58 8.41
N PRO A 112 -7.50 16.96 9.20
CA PRO A 112 -7.51 16.66 10.63
C PRO A 112 -7.48 15.16 10.93
N LEU A 113 -8.21 14.33 10.17
CA LEU A 113 -8.17 12.87 10.28
C LEU A 113 -6.79 12.31 9.91
N THR A 114 -6.25 12.77 8.81
CA THR A 114 -4.92 12.38 8.33
C THR A 114 -3.84 12.69 9.38
N GLY A 115 -3.90 13.89 9.97
CA GLY A 115 -3.00 14.28 11.06
C GLY A 115 -3.20 13.47 12.35
N ALA A 116 -4.44 13.12 12.68
CA ALA A 116 -4.73 12.27 13.84
C ALA A 116 -4.14 10.86 13.66
N LEU A 117 -4.30 10.25 12.48
CA LEU A 117 -3.68 8.95 12.16
C LEU A 117 -2.15 9.00 12.26
N ALA A 118 -1.53 10.03 11.69
CA ALA A 118 -0.09 10.22 11.75
C ALA A 118 0.42 10.33 13.19
N ARG A 119 -0.24 11.13 14.02
CA ARG A 119 0.10 11.24 15.46
C ARG A 119 -0.12 9.94 16.22
N THR A 120 -1.24 9.26 15.96
CA THR A 120 -1.56 7.97 16.61
C THR A 120 -0.51 6.93 16.28
N THR A 121 -0.10 6.81 15.02
CA THR A 121 0.93 5.84 14.60
C THR A 121 2.31 6.19 15.15
N ALA A 122 2.68 7.47 15.16
CA ALA A 122 3.94 7.91 15.78
C ALA A 122 4.00 7.60 17.29
N ALA A 123 2.87 7.76 18.01
CA ALA A 123 2.79 7.46 19.44
C ALA A 123 2.85 5.96 19.76
N LEU A 124 2.48 5.08 18.83
CA LEU A 124 2.60 3.62 19.01
C LEU A 124 4.06 3.17 19.04
N GLY A 125 4.95 3.93 18.42
CA GLY A 125 6.34 3.57 18.22
C GLY A 125 6.50 2.36 17.30
N LEU A 126 7.46 2.41 16.40
CA LEU A 126 7.95 1.21 15.71
C LEU A 126 9.12 0.63 16.49
N PRO A 127 9.44 -0.67 16.36
CA PRO A 127 10.65 -1.23 16.93
C PRO A 127 11.85 -0.39 16.49
N ALA A 128 12.60 0.16 17.46
CA ALA A 128 13.65 1.14 17.21
C ALA A 128 14.93 0.53 16.60
N GLU A 129 15.01 -0.78 16.42
CA GLU A 129 16.26 -1.46 16.06
C GLU A 129 16.20 -2.14 14.68
N GLY A 130 16.94 -1.60 13.75
CA GLY A 130 17.63 -2.27 12.62
C GLY A 130 16.94 -2.32 11.27
N ALA A 131 15.67 -2.56 11.14
CA ALA A 131 14.93 -2.50 9.90
C ALA A 131 13.69 -1.63 10.12
N GLY A 132 13.53 -0.56 9.35
CA GLY A 132 12.35 0.29 9.42
C GLY A 132 11.08 -0.56 9.40
N GLY A 133 10.10 -0.25 10.27
CA GLY A 133 8.89 -1.04 10.42
C GLY A 133 8.07 -1.15 9.15
N THR A 134 7.20 -2.15 9.10
CA THR A 134 6.30 -2.39 7.98
C THR A 134 4.87 -1.95 8.31
N VAL A 135 4.33 -1.05 7.52
CA VAL A 135 2.94 -0.60 7.59
C VAL A 135 2.15 -1.23 6.44
N LEU A 136 1.13 -2.00 6.77
CA LEU A 136 0.19 -2.57 5.79
C LEU A 136 -1.11 -1.75 5.79
N ASP A 137 -1.51 -1.21 4.64
CA ASP A 137 -2.79 -0.52 4.47
C ASP A 137 -3.76 -1.42 3.68
N ALA A 138 -4.76 -1.96 4.37
CA ALA A 138 -5.71 -2.92 3.82
C ALA A 138 -6.98 -2.21 3.31
N GLY A 139 -7.09 -2.06 2.00
CA GLY A 139 -8.08 -1.22 1.32
C GLY A 139 -7.59 0.21 1.19
N ALA A 140 -6.33 0.37 0.78
CA ALA A 140 -5.59 1.63 0.82
C ALA A 140 -6.15 2.74 -0.08
N GLY A 141 -7.01 2.41 -1.03
CA GLY A 141 -7.52 3.37 -1.98
C GLY A 141 -6.37 4.09 -2.72
N THR A 142 -6.32 5.40 -2.61
CA THR A 142 -5.29 6.23 -3.25
C THR A 142 -3.94 6.25 -2.52
N GLY A 143 -3.83 5.60 -1.36
CA GLY A 143 -2.63 5.63 -0.51
C GLY A 143 -2.46 6.90 0.32
N HIS A 144 -3.47 7.75 0.37
CA HIS A 144 -3.43 9.06 1.04
C HIS A 144 -3.06 8.94 2.54
N TYR A 145 -3.74 8.05 3.27
CA TYR A 145 -3.47 7.86 4.70
C TYR A 145 -2.15 7.15 4.95
N LEU A 146 -1.82 6.15 4.14
CA LEU A 146 -0.53 5.47 4.21
C LEU A 146 0.63 6.44 4.02
N ALA A 147 0.53 7.36 3.05
CA ALA A 147 1.56 8.37 2.82
C ALA A 147 1.82 9.22 4.06
N ALA A 148 0.76 9.75 4.68
CA ALA A 148 0.87 10.56 5.88
C ALA A 148 1.45 9.79 7.09
N VAL A 149 1.08 8.52 7.22
CA VAL A 149 1.66 7.64 8.25
C VAL A 149 3.15 7.40 8.01
N LEU A 150 3.56 7.18 6.77
CA LEU A 150 4.98 7.00 6.43
C LEU A 150 5.81 8.27 6.63
N GLU A 151 5.24 9.46 6.41
CA GLU A 151 5.90 10.72 6.77
C GLU A 151 6.15 10.83 8.29
N ALA A 152 5.20 10.39 9.10
CA ALA A 152 5.32 10.40 10.55
C ALA A 152 6.22 9.28 11.13
N LEU A 153 6.57 8.28 10.32
CA LEU A 153 7.39 7.13 10.70
C LEU A 153 8.66 7.05 9.83
N PRO A 154 9.70 7.84 10.13
CA PRO A 154 10.97 7.78 9.39
C PRO A 154 11.56 6.36 9.43
N GLY A 155 11.93 5.83 8.26
CA GLY A 155 12.49 4.47 8.14
C GLY A 155 11.44 3.38 7.90
N ALA A 156 10.15 3.59 8.17
CA ALA A 156 9.12 2.61 7.84
C ALA A 156 8.89 2.49 6.33
N VAL A 157 8.52 1.29 5.88
CA VAL A 157 8.03 1.02 4.52
C VAL A 157 6.56 0.67 4.56
N GLY A 158 5.82 1.01 3.51
CA GLY A 158 4.37 0.78 3.44
C GLY A 158 3.96 -0.12 2.29
N LEU A 159 3.05 -1.05 2.55
CA LEU A 159 2.40 -1.86 1.53
C LEU A 159 0.92 -1.49 1.44
N ALA A 160 0.52 -0.89 0.33
CA ALA A 160 -0.87 -0.61 0.01
C ALA A 160 -1.51 -1.79 -0.72
N LEU A 161 -2.55 -2.38 -0.16
CA LEU A 161 -3.38 -3.40 -0.80
C LEU A 161 -4.74 -2.83 -1.17
N ASP A 162 -5.14 -2.92 -2.44
CA ASP A 162 -6.45 -2.49 -2.91
C ASP A 162 -6.90 -3.33 -4.11
N ALA A 163 -8.22 -3.43 -4.31
CA ALA A 163 -8.79 -4.16 -5.43
C ALA A 163 -8.86 -3.33 -6.73
N SER A 164 -8.81 -2.00 -6.63
CA SER A 164 -8.94 -1.07 -7.75
C SER A 164 -7.59 -0.75 -8.41
N PRO A 165 -7.37 -1.14 -9.67
CA PRO A 165 -6.17 -0.72 -10.41
C PRO A 165 -6.06 0.80 -10.57
N HIS A 166 -7.20 1.50 -10.55
CA HIS A 166 -7.23 2.96 -10.63
C HIS A 166 -6.69 3.61 -9.36
N ALA A 167 -7.07 3.07 -8.20
CA ALA A 167 -6.57 3.48 -6.90
C ALA A 167 -5.07 3.18 -6.76
N LEU A 168 -4.65 1.96 -7.10
CA LEU A 168 -3.26 1.51 -7.00
C LEU A 168 -2.27 2.32 -7.83
N ARG A 169 -2.70 2.86 -9.00
CA ARG A 169 -1.86 3.78 -9.78
C ARG A 169 -1.50 5.06 -9.03
N ARG A 170 -2.34 5.49 -8.11
CA ARG A 170 -2.10 6.63 -7.23
C ARG A 170 -1.33 6.21 -5.98
N ALA A 171 -1.76 5.14 -5.32
CA ALA A 171 -1.11 4.60 -4.14
C ALA A 171 0.38 4.32 -4.34
N ALA A 172 0.75 3.75 -5.51
CA ALA A 172 2.15 3.49 -5.87
C ALA A 172 3.02 4.75 -6.04
N ARG A 173 2.42 5.94 -6.04
CA ARG A 173 3.09 7.23 -6.18
C ARG A 173 2.86 8.14 -4.98
N ALA A 174 2.05 7.69 -4.02
CA ALA A 174 1.66 8.49 -2.87
C ALA A 174 2.85 8.80 -1.96
N HIS A 175 3.84 7.88 -1.88
CA HIS A 175 5.03 8.07 -1.07
C HIS A 175 6.21 7.21 -1.60
N PRO A 176 7.47 7.70 -1.58
CA PRO A 176 8.62 6.95 -2.12
C PRO A 176 8.90 5.62 -1.40
N ARG A 177 8.46 5.46 -0.15
CA ARG A 177 8.57 4.24 0.64
C ARG A 177 7.30 3.37 0.62
N ALA A 178 6.29 3.72 -0.20
CA ALA A 178 5.07 2.93 -0.37
C ALA A 178 5.12 2.08 -1.64
N GLY A 179 4.99 0.76 -1.49
CA GLY A 179 4.64 -0.16 -2.57
C GLY A 179 3.15 -0.40 -2.61
N ALA A 180 2.62 -0.71 -3.79
CA ALA A 180 1.19 -0.99 -3.96
C ALA A 180 0.97 -2.29 -4.73
N ALA A 181 0.02 -3.11 -4.28
CA ALA A 181 -0.32 -4.36 -4.95
C ALA A 181 -1.84 -4.58 -5.02
N SER A 182 -2.28 -5.17 -6.14
CA SER A 182 -3.70 -5.51 -6.29
C SER A 182 -4.04 -6.71 -5.42
N TRP A 183 -5.03 -6.55 -4.52
CA TRP A 183 -5.51 -7.63 -3.69
C TRP A 183 -6.96 -7.42 -3.24
N ASP A 184 -7.63 -8.52 -2.96
CA ASP A 184 -8.96 -8.52 -2.37
C ASP A 184 -8.83 -8.79 -0.86
N VAL A 185 -9.29 -7.86 -0.03
CA VAL A 185 -9.19 -7.92 1.45
C VAL A 185 -9.86 -9.19 2.03
N TRP A 186 -10.83 -9.76 1.33
CA TRP A 186 -11.51 -10.97 1.79
C TRP A 186 -10.71 -12.27 1.54
N ARG A 187 -9.63 -12.21 0.79
CA ARG A 187 -8.74 -13.35 0.53
C ARG A 187 -7.58 -13.37 1.51
N PRO A 188 -6.95 -14.54 1.75
CA PRO A 188 -5.69 -14.62 2.49
C PRO A 188 -4.65 -13.70 1.87
N PHE A 189 -4.05 -12.79 2.65
CA PHE A 189 -3.12 -11.80 2.13
C PHE A 189 -1.84 -12.42 1.60
N PRO A 190 -1.28 -11.92 0.50
CA PRO A 190 0.02 -12.33 -0.02
C PRO A 190 1.15 -11.71 0.81
N VAL A 191 1.04 -11.82 2.11
CA VAL A 191 1.89 -11.20 3.13
C VAL A 191 2.25 -12.27 4.14
N ARG A 192 3.51 -12.28 4.59
CA ARG A 192 4.00 -13.25 5.56
C ARG A 192 3.38 -13.02 6.94
N ASP A 193 3.36 -14.09 7.71
CA ASP A 193 2.87 -14.06 9.09
C ASP A 193 3.77 -13.16 9.95
N GLY A 194 3.17 -12.33 10.79
CA GLY A 194 3.87 -11.55 11.80
C GLY A 194 4.84 -10.48 11.29
N CYS A 195 4.78 -10.10 10.00
CA CYS A 195 5.74 -9.17 9.40
C CYS A 195 5.30 -7.71 9.41
N ALA A 196 4.03 -7.41 9.71
CA ALA A 196 3.54 -6.05 9.82
C ALA A 196 3.61 -5.55 11.26
N ASP A 197 4.11 -4.33 11.46
CA ASP A 197 4.10 -3.66 12.76
C ASP A 197 2.80 -2.86 12.95
N ILE A 198 2.28 -2.33 11.86
CA ILE A 198 1.00 -1.59 11.86
C ILE A 198 0.16 -2.09 10.69
N VAL A 199 -1.12 -2.37 10.96
CA VAL A 199 -2.15 -2.53 9.93
C VAL A 199 -3.09 -1.34 10.00
N LEU A 200 -3.26 -0.65 8.88
CA LEU A 200 -4.27 0.40 8.70
C LEU A 200 -5.50 -0.19 8.03
N ASN A 201 -6.68 0.21 8.51
CA ASN A 201 -7.95 -0.10 7.88
C ASN A 201 -8.86 1.14 7.97
N VAL A 202 -8.79 2.00 6.96
CA VAL A 202 -9.51 3.27 6.91
C VAL A 202 -10.68 3.16 5.95
N PHE A 203 -11.92 3.17 6.47
CA PHE A 203 -13.17 3.06 5.70
C PHE A 203 -13.26 1.83 4.79
N ALA A 204 -12.50 0.78 5.08
CA ALA A 204 -12.36 -0.40 4.24
C ALA A 204 -13.01 -1.66 4.88
N PRO A 205 -13.26 -2.72 4.11
CA PRO A 205 -13.68 -4.01 4.65
C PRO A 205 -12.65 -4.59 5.62
N ARG A 206 -13.08 -5.49 6.51
CA ARG A 206 -12.26 -6.03 7.59
C ARG A 206 -12.17 -7.54 7.52
N ASN A 207 -10.94 -8.04 7.56
CA ASN A 207 -10.63 -9.46 7.66
C ASN A 207 -9.79 -9.66 8.93
N GLY A 208 -10.47 -9.81 10.08
CA GLY A 208 -9.81 -9.87 11.39
C GLY A 208 -8.79 -10.99 11.51
N ALA A 209 -9.07 -12.16 10.96
CA ALA A 209 -8.14 -13.29 10.96
C ALA A 209 -6.84 -12.97 10.20
N GLU A 210 -6.95 -12.36 9.01
CA GLU A 210 -5.79 -11.99 8.21
C GLU A 210 -5.00 -10.83 8.83
N PHE A 211 -5.70 -9.82 9.37
CA PHE A 211 -5.04 -8.75 10.12
C PHE A 211 -4.23 -9.31 11.29
N ARG A 212 -4.81 -10.28 12.05
CA ARG A 212 -4.11 -10.94 13.15
C ARG A 212 -2.91 -11.74 12.68
N ARG A 213 -3.05 -12.48 11.59
CA ARG A 213 -1.98 -13.32 11.04
C ARG A 213 -0.76 -12.51 10.61
N VAL A 214 -0.98 -11.39 9.91
CA VAL A 214 0.13 -10.58 9.37
C VAL A 214 0.78 -9.67 10.40
N LEU A 215 0.08 -9.33 11.49
CA LEU A 215 0.63 -8.50 12.57
C LEU A 215 1.61 -9.27 13.45
N GLY A 216 2.74 -8.65 13.69
CA GLY A 216 3.68 -9.10 14.71
C GLY A 216 3.07 -9.05 16.12
N PRO A 217 3.65 -9.76 17.10
CA PRO A 217 3.08 -9.88 18.43
C PRO A 217 2.96 -8.55 19.19
N ARG A 218 3.79 -7.57 18.83
CA ARG A 218 3.76 -6.20 19.38
C ARG A 218 3.12 -5.19 18.42
N GLY A 219 2.59 -5.65 17.30
CA GLY A 219 1.96 -4.81 16.28
C GLY A 219 0.66 -4.16 16.76
N ALA A 220 0.14 -3.25 15.95
CA ALA A 220 -1.13 -2.57 16.21
C ALA A 220 -2.00 -2.55 14.96
N LEU A 221 -3.31 -2.75 15.16
CA LEU A 221 -4.32 -2.52 14.13
C LEU A 221 -5.00 -1.18 14.41
N LEU A 222 -4.95 -0.27 13.45
CA LEU A 222 -5.70 1.00 13.48
C LEU A 222 -6.89 0.90 12.56
N VAL A 223 -8.07 1.16 13.12
CA VAL A 223 -9.32 1.15 12.37
C VAL A 223 -9.97 2.53 12.45
N VAL A 224 -10.35 3.07 11.30
CA VAL A 224 -11.14 4.30 11.22
C VAL A 224 -12.53 3.99 10.70
N THR A 225 -13.55 4.46 11.44
CA THR A 225 -14.94 4.34 11.04
C THR A 225 -15.65 5.67 11.13
N PRO A 226 -16.59 5.99 10.21
CA PRO A 226 -17.48 7.12 10.44
C PRO A 226 -18.43 6.79 11.59
N THR A 227 -18.70 7.79 12.43
CA THR A 227 -19.73 7.71 13.49
C THR A 227 -21.12 7.99 12.93
N GLY A 228 -22.15 7.79 13.78
CA GLY A 228 -23.53 8.14 13.42
C GLY A 228 -23.73 9.63 13.11
N ARG A 229 -22.81 10.53 13.48
CA ARG A 229 -22.89 11.96 13.20
C ARG A 229 -22.21 12.40 11.92
N HIS A 230 -21.36 11.52 11.33
CA HIS A 230 -20.62 11.83 10.12
C HIS A 230 -21.55 12.15 8.94
N LEU A 231 -21.43 13.35 8.38
CA LEU A 231 -22.18 13.86 7.21
C LEU A 231 -23.72 13.78 7.36
N ARG A 232 -24.23 13.83 8.58
CA ARG A 232 -25.68 13.71 8.84
C ARG A 232 -26.51 14.76 8.08
N GLU A 233 -25.95 15.94 7.88
CA GLU A 233 -26.61 17.06 7.21
C GLU A 233 -26.80 16.81 5.70
N LEU A 234 -25.97 15.95 5.11
CA LEU A 234 -25.95 15.66 3.68
C LEU A 234 -26.67 14.38 3.29
N ARG A 235 -26.97 13.49 4.24
CA ARG A 235 -27.44 12.13 3.94
C ARG A 235 -28.72 12.10 3.14
N GLY A 236 -29.74 12.84 3.57
CA GLY A 236 -31.03 12.87 2.90
C GLY A 236 -30.95 13.46 1.49
N ALA A 237 -30.26 14.57 1.36
CA ALA A 237 -30.15 15.29 0.08
C ALA A 237 -29.37 14.53 -1.00
N LEU A 238 -28.31 13.83 -0.58
CA LEU A 238 -27.41 13.12 -1.49
C LEU A 238 -27.74 11.62 -1.64
N GLY A 239 -28.72 11.11 -0.88
CA GLY A 239 -29.00 9.67 -0.84
C GLY A 239 -27.83 8.85 -0.31
N LEU A 240 -27.02 9.42 0.61
CA LEU A 240 -25.93 8.71 1.21
C LEU A 240 -26.45 7.58 2.11
N LEU A 241 -25.73 6.48 2.14
CA LEU A 241 -26.07 5.36 3.02
C LEU A 241 -26.04 5.83 4.49
N GLU A 242 -27.05 5.44 5.24
CA GLU A 242 -27.04 5.64 6.67
C GLU A 242 -25.86 4.89 7.30
N VAL A 243 -25.25 5.52 8.28
CA VAL A 243 -24.27 4.81 9.13
C VAL A 243 -25.09 3.87 10.00
N ASP A 244 -25.01 2.58 9.70
CA ASP A 244 -25.66 1.54 10.46
C ASP A 244 -25.30 1.67 11.95
N PRO A 245 -26.29 1.84 12.86
CA PRO A 245 -26.05 1.97 14.30
C PRO A 245 -25.30 0.77 14.87
N ASP A 246 -25.51 -0.44 14.31
CA ASP A 246 -24.86 -1.67 14.76
C ASP A 246 -23.46 -1.86 14.16
N LYS A 247 -22.96 -0.85 13.42
CA LYS A 247 -21.65 -0.95 12.78
C LYS A 247 -20.50 -1.09 13.79
N ALA A 248 -20.61 -0.44 14.94
CA ALA A 248 -19.64 -0.55 16.03
C ALA A 248 -19.66 -1.97 16.62
N GLU A 249 -20.83 -2.52 16.89
CA GLU A 249 -20.97 -3.89 17.41
C GLU A 249 -20.51 -4.95 16.40
N ARG A 250 -20.79 -4.74 15.10
CA ARG A 250 -20.27 -5.62 14.04
C ARG A 250 -18.75 -5.55 13.91
N LEU A 251 -18.18 -4.36 14.07
CA LEU A 251 -16.74 -4.18 14.12
C LEU A 251 -16.14 -4.99 15.26
N GLU A 252 -16.71 -4.83 16.45
CA GLU A 252 -16.27 -5.54 17.63
C GLU A 252 -16.40 -7.05 17.46
N ARG A 253 -17.53 -7.57 16.99
CA ARG A 253 -17.70 -9.01 16.70
C ARG A 253 -16.70 -9.56 15.69
N THR A 254 -16.31 -8.77 14.68
CA THR A 254 -15.33 -9.19 13.66
C THR A 254 -13.92 -9.24 14.23
N LEU A 255 -13.59 -8.44 15.22
CA LEU A 255 -12.24 -8.29 15.75
C LEU A 255 -12.03 -8.97 17.10
N SER A 256 -13.07 -9.12 17.94
CA SER A 256 -12.96 -9.60 19.33
C SER A 256 -12.31 -10.97 19.50
N GLY A 257 -12.44 -11.87 18.48
CA GLY A 257 -11.77 -13.18 18.51
C GLY A 257 -10.27 -13.11 18.21
N HIS A 258 -9.75 -11.96 17.79
CA HIS A 258 -8.39 -11.79 17.31
C HIS A 258 -7.64 -10.64 17.96
N PHE A 259 -8.36 -9.67 18.51
CA PHE A 259 -7.82 -8.42 19.01
C PHE A 259 -8.46 -7.97 20.32
N ALA A 260 -7.67 -7.33 21.17
CA ALA A 260 -8.13 -6.57 22.31
C ALA A 260 -8.15 -5.07 21.96
N PRO A 261 -9.23 -4.32 22.26
CA PRO A 261 -9.23 -2.88 22.12
C PRO A 261 -8.25 -2.25 23.13
N GLU A 262 -7.41 -1.32 22.67
CA GLU A 262 -6.48 -0.56 23.51
C GLU A 262 -7.03 0.81 23.80
N ARG A 263 -7.48 1.53 22.78
CA ARG A 263 -8.10 2.85 22.90
C ARG A 263 -8.98 3.18 21.71
N THR A 264 -9.93 4.06 21.91
CA THR A 264 -10.70 4.70 20.85
C THR A 264 -10.72 6.20 21.11
N GLU A 265 -10.50 6.97 20.07
CA GLU A 265 -10.57 8.42 20.06
C GLU A 265 -11.63 8.86 19.07
N ASP A 266 -12.55 9.72 19.50
CA ASP A 266 -13.51 10.36 18.62
C ASP A 266 -12.93 11.67 18.09
N LEU A 267 -12.94 11.83 16.76
CA LEU A 267 -12.54 13.04 16.07
C LEU A 267 -13.74 13.65 15.37
N GLU A 268 -14.13 14.85 15.78
CA GLU A 268 -15.24 15.57 15.16
C GLU A 268 -14.87 17.02 14.88
N TYR A 269 -15.24 17.50 13.69
CA TYR A 269 -15.00 18.89 13.28
C TYR A 269 -15.97 19.30 12.16
N PRO A 270 -16.24 20.61 12.01
CA PRO A 270 -17.06 21.12 10.94
C PRO A 270 -16.32 21.07 9.59
N LEU A 271 -17.08 20.83 8.54
CA LEU A 271 -16.66 20.95 7.15
C LEU A 271 -17.43 22.11 6.51
N GLU A 272 -16.72 22.95 5.77
CA GLU A 272 -17.30 23.91 4.84
C GLU A 272 -16.97 23.44 3.43
N LEU A 273 -17.99 23.06 2.66
CA LEU A 273 -17.85 22.39 1.40
C LEU A 273 -18.47 23.23 0.27
N SER A 274 -17.78 23.37 -0.84
CA SER A 274 -18.39 23.86 -2.08
C SER A 274 -19.31 22.80 -2.70
N ALA A 275 -20.16 23.19 -3.63
CA ALA A 275 -20.97 22.23 -4.39
C ALA A 275 -20.10 21.17 -5.09
N ALA A 276 -18.91 21.53 -5.57
CA ALA A 276 -17.97 20.60 -6.20
C ALA A 276 -17.41 19.60 -5.17
N ASP A 277 -17.08 20.05 -3.95
CA ASP A 277 -16.61 19.17 -2.87
C ASP A 277 -17.70 18.20 -2.43
N VAL A 278 -18.95 18.67 -2.33
CA VAL A 278 -20.12 17.84 -2.01
C VAL A 278 -20.33 16.77 -3.08
N ALA A 279 -20.21 17.14 -4.36
CA ALA A 279 -20.33 16.19 -5.48
C ALA A 279 -19.19 15.15 -5.43
N ASN A 280 -17.93 15.57 -5.17
CA ASN A 280 -16.80 14.67 -5.03
C ASN A 280 -16.96 13.73 -3.81
N LEU A 281 -17.45 14.25 -2.69
CA LEU A 281 -17.72 13.46 -1.49
C LEU A 281 -18.76 12.36 -1.76
N ALA A 282 -19.85 12.69 -2.44
CA ALA A 282 -20.87 11.72 -2.83
C ALA A 282 -20.34 10.71 -3.86
N ALA A 283 -19.61 11.19 -4.87
CA ALA A 283 -19.06 10.37 -5.95
C ALA A 283 -17.94 9.42 -5.51
N MET A 284 -17.23 9.68 -4.41
CA MET A 284 -16.21 8.77 -3.91
C MET A 284 -16.76 7.65 -3.02
N GLY A 285 -18.02 7.74 -2.61
CA GLY A 285 -18.68 6.81 -1.69
C GLY A 285 -19.41 5.67 -2.38
N PRO A 286 -19.93 4.70 -1.62
CA PRO A 286 -20.68 3.56 -2.18
C PRO A 286 -21.93 3.96 -2.97
N ALA A 287 -22.58 5.09 -2.62
CA ALA A 287 -23.76 5.60 -3.32
C ALA A 287 -23.49 5.87 -4.81
N ALA A 288 -22.26 6.24 -5.17
CA ALA A 288 -21.86 6.46 -6.57
C ALA A 288 -21.92 5.23 -7.48
N ARG A 289 -22.22 4.05 -6.93
CA ARG A 289 -22.44 2.82 -7.73
C ARG A 289 -23.87 2.72 -8.27
N HIS A 290 -24.78 3.51 -7.72
CA HIS A 290 -26.22 3.43 -7.98
C HIS A 290 -26.82 4.74 -8.48
N VAL A 291 -26.04 5.82 -8.50
CA VAL A 291 -26.47 7.16 -8.91
C VAL A 291 -25.50 7.67 -9.99
N GLU A 292 -26.07 8.21 -11.07
CA GLU A 292 -25.26 8.77 -12.15
C GLU A 292 -24.46 10.01 -11.67
N PRO A 293 -23.25 10.22 -12.18
CA PRO A 293 -22.40 11.34 -11.74
C PRO A 293 -23.05 12.71 -11.95
N GLU A 294 -23.86 12.89 -12.98
CA GLU A 294 -24.55 14.13 -13.26
C GLU A 294 -25.61 14.42 -12.21
N GLU A 295 -26.41 13.41 -11.86
CA GLU A 295 -27.41 13.51 -10.81
C GLU A 295 -26.79 13.87 -9.44
N LEU A 296 -25.60 13.33 -9.13
CA LEU A 296 -24.87 13.71 -7.91
C LEU A 296 -24.45 15.18 -7.94
N ARG A 297 -24.03 15.71 -9.08
CA ARG A 297 -23.69 17.13 -9.24
C ARG A 297 -24.92 18.05 -9.11
N GLU A 298 -26.04 17.68 -9.72
CA GLU A 298 -27.30 18.42 -9.62
C GLU A 298 -27.80 18.47 -8.17
N ARG A 299 -27.79 17.33 -7.46
CA ARG A 299 -28.14 17.25 -6.05
C ARG A 299 -27.22 18.10 -5.18
N ALA A 300 -25.92 18.08 -5.44
CA ALA A 300 -24.93 18.89 -4.73
C ALA A 300 -25.14 20.39 -5.00
N ALA A 301 -25.40 20.79 -6.24
CA ALA A 301 -25.68 22.19 -6.62
C ALA A 301 -26.96 22.72 -5.97
N ALA A 302 -27.97 21.88 -5.80
CA ALA A 302 -29.23 22.25 -5.15
C ALA A 302 -29.07 22.59 -3.65
N LEU A 303 -27.97 22.18 -3.01
CA LEU A 303 -27.65 22.50 -1.61
C LEU A 303 -27.08 23.91 -1.40
N GLY A 304 -26.70 24.60 -2.49
CA GLY A 304 -26.13 25.95 -2.46
C GLY A 304 -24.63 25.97 -2.67
N GLU A 305 -24.06 27.20 -2.69
CA GLU A 305 -22.63 27.41 -2.97
C GLU A 305 -21.71 26.93 -1.84
N ARG A 306 -22.18 27.01 -0.59
CA ARG A 306 -21.47 26.61 0.61
C ARG A 306 -22.36 25.77 1.50
N VAL A 307 -21.90 24.60 1.84
CA VAL A 307 -22.64 23.63 2.64
C VAL A 307 -21.84 23.31 3.90
N GLN A 308 -22.50 23.44 5.05
CA GLN A 308 -21.93 23.02 6.33
C GLN A 308 -22.28 21.57 6.58
N ALA A 309 -21.28 20.79 6.95
CA ALA A 309 -21.43 19.38 7.31
C ALA A 309 -20.51 19.02 8.49
N THR A 310 -20.78 17.89 9.12
CA THR A 310 -19.94 17.39 10.22
C THR A 310 -19.10 16.22 9.77
N ALA A 311 -17.78 16.35 9.87
CA ALA A 311 -16.88 15.20 9.82
C ALA A 311 -16.82 14.58 11.24
N SER A 312 -17.14 13.29 11.35
CA SER A 312 -17.13 12.60 12.64
C SER A 312 -16.67 11.16 12.49
N PHE A 313 -15.55 10.82 13.16
CA PHE A 313 -14.85 9.55 13.01
C PHE A 313 -14.49 8.96 14.38
N GLY A 314 -14.55 7.62 14.50
CA GLY A 314 -13.88 6.89 15.55
C GLY A 314 -12.55 6.33 15.03
N ILE A 315 -11.47 6.60 15.76
CA ILE A 315 -10.12 6.08 15.51
C ILE A 315 -9.82 5.07 16.63
N SER A 316 -9.81 3.80 16.30
CA SER A 316 -9.61 2.72 17.28
C SER A 316 -8.27 2.01 17.06
N VAL A 317 -7.56 1.79 18.16
CA VAL A 317 -6.32 1.01 18.21
C VAL A 317 -6.59 -0.31 18.90
N TYR A 318 -6.14 -1.38 18.29
CA TYR A 318 -6.27 -2.74 18.77
C TYR A 318 -4.93 -3.43 18.87
N ARG A 319 -4.76 -4.30 19.88
CA ARG A 319 -3.58 -5.19 20.01
C ARG A 319 -3.95 -6.63 19.68
N PRO A 320 -3.06 -7.36 18.99
CA PRO A 320 -3.31 -8.76 18.68
C PRO A 320 -3.40 -9.59 19.96
N LEU A 321 -4.43 -10.44 20.06
CA LEU A 321 -4.52 -11.45 21.11
C LEU A 321 -3.41 -12.49 20.91
N PRO A 322 -2.93 -13.14 22.00
CA PRO A 322 -2.06 -14.30 21.88
C PRO A 322 -2.69 -15.35 20.95
N PRO A 323 -1.91 -16.13 20.20
CA PRO A 323 -2.47 -17.26 19.47
C PRO A 323 -3.20 -18.18 20.44
N ALA A 324 -4.39 -18.66 20.03
CA ALA A 324 -5.07 -19.70 20.78
C ALA A 324 -4.14 -20.92 20.81
N GLY A 325 -3.79 -21.35 22.02
CA GLY A 325 -2.90 -22.50 22.27
C GLY A 325 -3.49 -23.81 21.76
#